data_a31533c606d268a46a8ce8bcc079caab
#
_entry.id   a31533c606d268a46a8ce8bcc079caab
#
_cell.length_a   1.000
_cell.length_b   1.000
_cell.length_c   1.000
_cell.angle_alpha   90.00
_cell.angle_beta   90.00
_cell.angle_gamma   90.00
#
_symmetry.space_group_name_H-M   'P 1'
#
loop_
_entity.id
_entity.type
_entity.pdbx_description
1 polymer ?
#
loop_
_entity_poly.entity_id
_entity_poly.type
_entity_poly.pdbx_seq_one_letter_code
_entity_poly.pdbx_strand_id
1 'polypeptide(L)'
;MKVAIDIRRVTEFGVGTYTRNVVRALSRLDHTNQYFLIGSPQKATEIGPLPPSFQTIALLDDGTTARGYIEFRAILKRLQCDLVHIPHLFWMPRTLPCPYVMTVHDLLEHMYRTRTRSSLRRSLHLHLTRRVLKGAGRILAVSKFTKSEIENVFGIPGSRIEVVYNAIDERFLHGHATDADRQVLAERYLIKYPFLLYAGSISPPKNLVRIIEAFSALKAELEKEGKFPDLKLIIIGDELSKHPDLRRTVIRSGVQNDVRFLGFIPIEMLRVFYDAAKIFVFPSLYEGFGLPPLEAMAHGTPVVTSTTSSLPEVVGNAAVLVNPENVFEIMRALLHLLLDQPVRDQMKKRCYEQAKKFSWDVSARRILEVYAEVAAAPRTPARLQAGETTRRVET
;
A
#
# COMPACT_ATOMS: atom_id res chain seq x y z
N MET A 1 -17.88 22.80 -2.82
CA MET A 1 -17.80 21.93 -4.02
C MET A 1 -18.57 20.64 -3.79
N LYS A 2 -19.03 19.99 -4.87
CA LYS A 2 -19.57 18.64 -4.87
C LYS A 2 -18.47 17.67 -5.33
N VAL A 3 -17.95 16.90 -4.42
CA VAL A 3 -16.83 15.98 -4.67
C VAL A 3 -17.34 14.53 -4.66
N ALA A 4 -17.16 13.79 -5.74
CA ALA A 4 -17.40 12.35 -5.73
C ALA A 4 -16.10 11.60 -5.37
N ILE A 5 -16.21 10.53 -4.59
CA ILE A 5 -15.11 9.62 -4.29
C ILE A 5 -15.52 8.19 -4.66
N ASP A 6 -14.73 7.54 -5.48
CA ASP A 6 -14.93 6.15 -5.85
C ASP A 6 -14.54 5.21 -4.69
N ILE A 7 -15.51 4.53 -4.09
CA ILE A 7 -15.28 3.61 -2.97
C ILE A 7 -15.47 2.13 -3.34
N ARG A 8 -15.51 1.78 -4.62
CA ARG A 8 -15.76 0.40 -5.06
C ARG A 8 -14.74 -0.61 -4.49
N ARG A 9 -13.50 -0.15 -4.25
CA ARG A 9 -12.40 -0.97 -3.73
C ARG A 9 -12.08 -0.71 -2.24
N VAL A 10 -13.04 -0.17 -1.50
CA VAL A 10 -12.87 0.24 -0.09
C VAL A 10 -12.53 -0.92 0.87
N THR A 11 -12.87 -2.15 0.51
CA THR A 11 -12.57 -3.37 1.29
C THR A 11 -11.25 -4.04 0.90
N GLU A 12 -10.59 -3.60 -0.17
CA GLU A 12 -9.34 -4.20 -0.63
C GLU A 12 -8.13 -3.77 0.22
N PHE A 13 -7.12 -4.63 0.29
CA PHE A 13 -5.86 -4.28 0.96
C PHE A 13 -5.18 -3.09 0.27
N GLY A 14 -4.50 -2.24 1.04
CA GLY A 14 -3.78 -1.08 0.53
C GLY A 14 -4.72 0.03 0.02
N VAL A 15 -5.35 -0.18 -1.14
CA VAL A 15 -6.30 0.78 -1.74
C VAL A 15 -7.47 1.06 -0.79
N GLY A 16 -8.04 0.04 -0.17
CA GLY A 16 -9.13 0.20 0.79
C GLY A 16 -8.67 0.93 2.04
N THR A 17 -7.50 0.61 2.58
CA THR A 17 -6.92 1.32 3.72
C THR A 17 -6.72 2.81 3.40
N TYR A 18 -6.16 3.13 2.24
CA TYR A 18 -6.05 4.51 1.76
C TYR A 18 -7.41 5.19 1.69
N THR A 19 -8.37 4.57 0.99
CA THR A 19 -9.69 5.16 0.77
C THR A 19 -10.43 5.43 2.07
N ARG A 20 -10.47 4.46 2.99
CA ARG A 20 -11.12 4.62 4.31
C ARG A 20 -10.50 5.76 5.11
N ASN A 21 -9.19 5.79 5.22
CA ASN A 21 -8.52 6.79 6.05
C ASN A 21 -8.54 8.18 5.42
N VAL A 22 -8.44 8.31 4.10
CA VAL A 22 -8.64 9.60 3.41
C VAL A 22 -10.05 10.14 3.64
N VAL A 23 -11.08 9.30 3.48
CA VAL A 23 -12.48 9.75 3.72
C VAL A 23 -12.68 10.15 5.17
N ARG A 24 -12.16 9.39 6.15
CA ARG A 24 -12.20 9.76 7.57
C ARG A 24 -11.50 11.07 7.87
N ALA A 25 -10.30 11.27 7.32
CA ALA A 25 -9.56 12.51 7.51
C ALA A 25 -10.27 13.72 6.86
N LEU A 26 -10.80 13.56 5.64
CA LEU A 26 -11.60 14.58 4.99
C LEU A 26 -12.85 14.92 5.82
N SER A 27 -13.52 13.93 6.42
CA SER A 27 -14.73 14.17 7.22
C SER A 27 -14.47 14.95 8.51
N ARG A 28 -13.24 14.89 9.04
CA ARG A 28 -12.81 15.67 10.20
C ARG A 28 -12.36 17.09 9.84
N LEU A 29 -11.79 17.27 8.65
CA LEU A 29 -11.11 18.51 8.27
C LEU A 29 -11.95 19.43 7.41
N ASP A 30 -12.88 18.88 6.63
CA ASP A 30 -13.66 19.66 5.67
C ASP A 30 -15.14 19.68 5.99
N HIS A 31 -15.63 20.88 6.31
CA HIS A 31 -17.03 21.13 6.63
C HIS A 31 -17.74 21.98 5.55
N THR A 32 -17.05 22.29 4.45
CA THR A 32 -17.55 23.20 3.40
C THR A 32 -18.00 22.47 2.14
N ASN A 33 -17.41 21.32 1.84
CA ASN A 33 -17.72 20.55 0.65
C ASN A 33 -18.79 19.48 0.92
N GLN A 34 -19.49 19.07 -0.14
CA GLN A 34 -20.38 17.90 -0.14
C GLN A 34 -19.67 16.73 -0.80
N TYR A 35 -19.73 15.57 -0.16
CA TYR A 35 -19.06 14.36 -0.63
C TYR A 35 -20.07 13.27 -1.01
N PHE A 36 -19.87 12.68 -2.18
CA PHE A 36 -20.66 11.56 -2.67
C PHE A 36 -19.74 10.32 -2.80
N LEU A 37 -19.93 9.36 -1.90
CA LEU A 37 -19.17 8.11 -1.87
C LEU A 37 -19.88 7.12 -2.81
N ILE A 38 -19.31 6.86 -4.00
CA ILE A 38 -19.95 6.06 -5.03
C ILE A 38 -19.42 4.61 -4.96
N GLY A 39 -20.30 3.67 -4.60
CA GLY A 39 -19.97 2.25 -4.48
C GLY A 39 -21.04 1.45 -3.74
N SER A 40 -20.68 0.29 -3.19
CA SER A 40 -21.59 -0.54 -2.40
C SER A 40 -21.84 0.06 -1.01
N PRO A 41 -23.11 0.31 -0.61
CA PRO A 41 -23.45 0.78 0.74
C PRO A 41 -22.97 -0.16 1.84
N GLN A 42 -23.03 -1.48 1.61
CA GLN A 42 -22.57 -2.48 2.56
C GLN A 42 -21.06 -2.37 2.80
N LYS A 43 -20.27 -2.19 1.73
CA LYS A 43 -18.83 -1.98 1.85
C LYS A 43 -18.47 -0.61 2.45
N ALA A 44 -19.31 0.40 2.26
CA ALA A 44 -19.10 1.74 2.83
C ALA A 44 -19.13 1.74 4.37
N THR A 45 -19.79 0.77 5.01
CA THR A 45 -19.82 0.65 6.48
C THR A 45 -18.42 0.49 7.09
N GLU A 46 -17.45 -0.02 6.33
CA GLU A 46 -16.06 -0.12 6.76
C GLU A 46 -15.36 1.23 6.98
N ILE A 47 -15.91 2.31 6.41
CA ILE A 47 -15.37 3.65 6.63
C ILE A 47 -15.73 4.12 8.05
N GLY A 48 -16.85 3.66 8.61
CA GLY A 48 -17.38 4.08 9.89
C GLY A 48 -18.39 5.24 9.76
N PRO A 49 -18.80 5.84 10.89
CA PRO A 49 -19.77 6.93 10.90
C PRO A 49 -19.19 8.20 10.25
N LEU A 50 -20.00 8.85 9.41
CA LEU A 50 -19.63 10.07 8.68
C LEU A 50 -20.66 11.16 8.91
N PRO A 51 -20.28 12.45 8.85
CA PRO A 51 -21.20 13.57 8.97
C PRO A 51 -22.17 13.64 7.76
N PRO A 52 -23.29 14.38 7.89
CA PRO A 52 -24.32 14.49 6.82
C PRO A 52 -23.81 15.05 5.48
N SER A 53 -22.68 15.74 5.49
CA SER A 53 -22.00 16.21 4.26
C SER A 53 -21.44 15.07 3.39
N PHE A 54 -21.37 13.83 3.91
CA PHE A 54 -20.94 12.63 3.21
C PHE A 54 -22.14 11.72 2.94
N GLN A 55 -22.44 11.47 1.68
CA GLN A 55 -23.58 10.63 1.27
C GLN A 55 -23.09 9.47 0.45
N THR A 56 -23.50 8.25 0.81
CA THR A 56 -23.21 7.07 0.00
C THR A 56 -24.23 6.91 -1.11
N ILE A 57 -23.74 6.80 -2.34
CA ILE A 57 -24.54 6.60 -3.55
C ILE A 57 -24.31 5.17 -4.04
N ALA A 58 -25.34 4.37 -4.03
CA ALA A 58 -25.28 2.99 -4.48
C ALA A 58 -24.91 2.90 -5.96
N LEU A 59 -23.97 2.02 -6.26
CA LEU A 59 -23.63 1.57 -7.59
C LEU A 59 -23.99 0.07 -7.68
N LEU A 60 -24.85 -0.31 -8.64
CA LEU A 60 -25.38 -1.67 -8.76
C LEU A 60 -24.31 -2.65 -9.23
N ASP A 61 -23.44 -2.19 -10.13
CA ASP A 61 -22.29 -2.96 -10.61
C ASP A 61 -21.01 -2.32 -10.08
N ASP A 62 -20.49 -2.84 -8.96
CA ASP A 62 -19.26 -2.37 -8.32
C ASP A 62 -17.98 -2.94 -8.98
N GLY A 63 -18.12 -3.70 -10.07
CA GLY A 63 -17.03 -4.20 -10.87
C GLY A 63 -16.44 -3.18 -11.84
N THR A 64 -15.36 -3.58 -12.51
CA THR A 64 -14.72 -2.80 -13.59
C THR A 64 -15.34 -3.08 -14.96
N THR A 65 -16.64 -3.40 -15.00
CA THR A 65 -17.38 -3.73 -16.21
C THR A 65 -17.77 -2.47 -16.99
N ALA A 66 -18.08 -2.64 -18.27
CA ALA A 66 -18.59 -1.55 -19.10
C ALA A 66 -19.92 -0.97 -18.56
N ARG A 67 -20.78 -1.83 -17.98
CA ARG A 67 -22.06 -1.44 -17.39
C ARG A 67 -21.84 -0.58 -16.15
N GLY A 68 -21.01 -1.02 -15.22
CA GLY A 68 -20.66 -0.27 -14.01
C GLY A 68 -20.04 1.09 -14.33
N TYR A 69 -19.22 1.17 -15.39
CA TYR A 69 -18.66 2.44 -15.84
C TYR A 69 -19.75 3.41 -16.40
N ILE A 70 -20.69 2.89 -17.18
CA ILE A 70 -21.81 3.71 -17.72
C ILE A 70 -22.66 4.25 -16.56
N GLU A 71 -22.98 3.40 -15.59
CA GLU A 71 -23.73 3.78 -14.40
C GLU A 71 -22.99 4.82 -13.56
N PHE A 72 -21.69 4.60 -13.29
CA PHE A 72 -20.84 5.55 -12.57
C PHE A 72 -20.85 6.92 -13.24
N ARG A 73 -20.70 6.96 -14.56
CA ARG A 73 -20.75 8.20 -15.33
C ARG A 73 -22.12 8.88 -15.26
N ALA A 74 -23.22 8.12 -15.33
CA ALA A 74 -24.58 8.65 -15.21
C ALA A 74 -24.83 9.26 -13.82
N ILE A 75 -24.33 8.61 -12.76
CA ILE A 75 -24.38 9.13 -11.38
C ILE A 75 -23.66 10.47 -11.29
N LEU A 76 -22.41 10.55 -11.76
CA LEU A 76 -21.64 11.80 -11.75
C LEU A 76 -22.35 12.95 -12.48
N LYS A 77 -22.99 12.65 -13.64
CA LYS A 77 -23.76 13.64 -14.40
C LYS A 77 -25.00 14.10 -13.64
N ARG A 78 -25.74 13.15 -13.02
CA ARG A 78 -26.95 13.43 -12.24
C ARG A 78 -26.65 14.32 -11.01
N LEU A 79 -25.55 14.02 -10.30
CA LEU A 79 -25.13 14.75 -9.11
C LEU A 79 -24.50 16.11 -9.42
N GLN A 80 -24.14 16.35 -10.68
CA GLN A 80 -23.42 17.55 -11.11
C GLN A 80 -22.15 17.80 -10.26
N CYS A 81 -21.33 16.74 -10.10
CA CYS A 81 -20.09 16.83 -9.34
C CYS A 81 -19.12 17.82 -10.00
N ASP A 82 -18.45 18.62 -9.18
CA ASP A 82 -17.38 19.52 -9.62
C ASP A 82 -16.11 18.76 -9.98
N LEU A 83 -15.82 17.68 -9.22
CA LEU A 83 -14.73 16.76 -9.49
C LEU A 83 -15.03 15.35 -8.94
N VAL A 84 -14.27 14.36 -9.39
CA VAL A 84 -14.26 13.02 -8.80
C VAL A 84 -12.85 12.59 -8.44
N HIS A 85 -12.68 12.04 -7.25
CA HIS A 85 -11.46 11.36 -6.82
C HIS A 85 -11.58 9.86 -7.05
N ILE A 86 -10.64 9.31 -7.81
CA ILE A 86 -10.53 7.89 -8.11
C ILE A 86 -9.28 7.36 -7.38
N PRO A 87 -9.45 6.66 -6.24
CA PRO A 87 -8.33 6.29 -5.38
C PRO A 87 -7.56 5.04 -5.86
N HIS A 88 -7.66 4.70 -7.13
CA HIS A 88 -6.91 3.60 -7.74
C HIS A 88 -6.82 3.76 -9.24
N LEU A 89 -5.77 3.20 -9.83
CA LEU A 89 -5.57 3.21 -11.27
C LEU A 89 -6.38 2.08 -11.91
N PHE A 90 -7.32 2.45 -12.77
CA PHE A 90 -8.06 1.48 -13.58
C PHE A 90 -8.37 2.04 -14.97
N TRP A 91 -8.69 1.14 -15.90
CA TRP A 91 -9.04 1.53 -17.25
C TRP A 91 -10.41 2.22 -17.32
N MET A 92 -10.48 3.36 -18.00
CA MET A 92 -11.71 4.09 -18.28
C MET A 92 -11.90 4.19 -19.80
N PRO A 93 -13.04 3.75 -20.34
CA PRO A 93 -13.24 3.74 -21.78
C PRO A 93 -13.41 5.12 -22.40
N ARG A 94 -13.89 6.13 -21.66
CA ARG A 94 -14.15 7.50 -22.15
C ARG A 94 -13.93 8.55 -21.06
N THR A 95 -14.07 9.83 -21.44
CA THR A 95 -14.02 10.98 -20.53
C THR A 95 -15.17 10.96 -19.53
N LEU A 96 -14.89 11.36 -18.30
CA LEU A 96 -15.89 11.61 -17.26
C LEU A 96 -16.59 12.97 -17.49
N PRO A 97 -17.80 13.18 -16.92
CA PRO A 97 -18.52 14.44 -17.07
C PRO A 97 -17.93 15.61 -16.26
N CYS A 98 -17.02 15.31 -15.33
CA CYS A 98 -16.28 16.29 -14.53
C CYS A 98 -14.79 15.97 -14.52
N PRO A 99 -13.92 16.90 -14.13
CA PRO A 99 -12.50 16.65 -13.89
C PRO A 99 -12.30 15.52 -12.86
N TYR A 100 -11.18 14.84 -12.92
CA TYR A 100 -10.86 13.81 -11.95
C TYR A 100 -9.43 13.92 -11.42
N VAL A 101 -9.30 13.56 -10.15
CA VAL A 101 -8.03 13.32 -9.47
C VAL A 101 -7.87 11.81 -9.36
N MET A 102 -6.69 11.29 -9.64
CA MET A 102 -6.42 9.86 -9.61
C MET A 102 -5.26 9.54 -8.68
N THR A 103 -5.47 8.63 -7.73
CA THR A 103 -4.36 8.11 -6.92
C THR A 103 -3.75 6.87 -7.55
N VAL A 104 -2.43 6.84 -7.61
CA VAL A 104 -1.63 5.70 -8.07
C VAL A 104 -0.86 5.15 -6.88
N HIS A 105 -1.16 3.91 -6.51
CA HIS A 105 -0.49 3.23 -5.40
C HIS A 105 0.81 2.58 -5.84
N ASP A 106 0.81 1.90 -6.97
CA ASP A 106 1.97 1.28 -7.61
C ASP A 106 1.71 1.03 -9.09
N LEU A 107 2.74 0.59 -9.78
CA LEU A 107 2.65 0.17 -11.19
C LEU A 107 2.97 -1.32 -11.37
N LEU A 108 2.96 -2.10 -10.28
CA LEU A 108 3.36 -3.50 -10.29
C LEU A 108 2.53 -4.33 -11.29
N GLU A 109 1.21 -4.20 -11.26
CA GLU A 109 0.33 -4.90 -12.19
C GLU A 109 0.62 -4.52 -13.65
N HIS A 110 0.94 -3.25 -13.89
CA HIS A 110 1.24 -2.73 -15.22
C HIS A 110 2.60 -3.19 -15.74
N MET A 111 3.56 -3.40 -14.86
CA MET A 111 4.91 -3.85 -15.19
C MET A 111 5.04 -5.37 -15.28
N TYR A 112 4.46 -6.12 -14.34
CA TYR A 112 4.63 -7.58 -14.24
C TYR A 112 3.57 -8.38 -14.99
N ARG A 113 2.27 -8.05 -14.93
CA ARG A 113 1.22 -8.71 -15.72
C ARG A 113 1.42 -8.56 -17.22
N THR A 114 2.11 -7.51 -17.65
CA THR A 114 2.41 -7.29 -19.06
C THR A 114 3.55 -8.16 -19.57
N ARG A 115 4.42 -8.71 -18.72
CA ARG A 115 5.50 -9.62 -19.17
C ARG A 115 5.00 -10.96 -19.70
N THR A 116 3.83 -11.43 -19.24
CA THR A 116 3.22 -12.71 -19.64
C THR A 116 2.25 -12.59 -20.82
N ARG A 117 1.93 -11.38 -21.29
CA ARG A 117 1.03 -11.13 -22.41
C ARG A 117 1.78 -10.90 -23.71
N SER A 118 1.11 -11.15 -24.87
CA SER A 118 1.68 -10.80 -26.17
C SER A 118 2.07 -9.31 -26.21
N SER A 119 3.13 -8.97 -26.94
CA SER A 119 3.68 -7.62 -27.06
C SER A 119 2.62 -6.57 -27.45
N LEU A 120 1.69 -6.94 -28.32
CA LEU A 120 0.60 -6.07 -28.78
C LEU A 120 -0.39 -5.74 -27.65
N ARG A 121 -0.81 -6.74 -26.87
CA ARG A 121 -1.72 -6.54 -25.72
C ARG A 121 -1.06 -5.69 -24.61
N ARG A 122 0.24 -5.87 -24.43
CA ARG A 122 1.02 -5.05 -23.50
C ARG A 122 1.06 -3.59 -23.96
N SER A 123 1.39 -3.32 -25.22
CA SER A 123 1.44 -1.98 -25.77
C SER A 123 0.09 -1.27 -25.67
N LEU A 124 -1.00 -1.98 -26.03
CA LEU A 124 -2.36 -1.45 -25.90
C LEU A 124 -2.70 -1.10 -24.46
N HIS A 125 -2.38 -1.97 -23.50
CA HIS A 125 -2.64 -1.72 -22.08
C HIS A 125 -1.90 -0.50 -21.57
N LEU A 126 -0.59 -0.38 -21.86
CA LEU A 126 0.21 0.78 -21.49
C LEU A 126 -0.30 2.07 -22.13
N HIS A 127 -0.71 2.00 -23.40
CA HIS A 127 -1.29 3.15 -24.11
C HIS A 127 -2.60 3.62 -23.44
N LEU A 128 -3.48 2.70 -23.10
CA LEU A 128 -4.75 3.01 -22.42
C LEU A 128 -4.52 3.58 -21.02
N THR A 129 -3.60 3.01 -20.24
CA THR A 129 -3.21 3.54 -18.93
C THR A 129 -2.63 4.95 -19.05
N ARG A 130 -1.72 5.17 -20.01
CA ARG A 130 -1.16 6.50 -20.28
C ARG A 130 -2.26 7.52 -20.63
N ARG A 131 -3.26 7.10 -21.41
CA ARG A 131 -4.39 7.96 -21.77
C ARG A 131 -5.21 8.37 -20.53
N VAL A 132 -5.47 7.42 -19.63
CA VAL A 132 -6.17 7.68 -18.37
C VAL A 132 -5.37 8.65 -17.51
N LEU A 133 -4.08 8.43 -17.32
CA LEU A 133 -3.20 9.32 -16.54
C LEU A 133 -3.11 10.72 -17.15
N LYS A 134 -3.00 10.81 -18.49
CA LYS A 134 -3.01 12.11 -19.20
C LYS A 134 -4.34 12.87 -19.08
N GLY A 135 -5.45 12.17 -18.92
CA GLY A 135 -6.78 12.77 -18.76
C GLY A 135 -7.06 13.27 -17.35
N ALA A 136 -6.31 12.84 -16.32
CA ALA A 136 -6.51 13.32 -14.95
C ALA A 136 -6.18 14.81 -14.82
N GLY A 137 -6.95 15.57 -14.05
CA GLY A 137 -6.62 16.94 -13.68
C GLY A 137 -5.34 17.02 -12.86
N ARG A 138 -5.19 16.10 -11.90
CA ARG A 138 -3.98 15.84 -11.12
C ARG A 138 -3.86 14.35 -10.84
N ILE A 139 -2.63 13.89 -10.67
CA ILE A 139 -2.31 12.53 -10.21
C ILE A 139 -1.71 12.63 -8.81
N LEU A 140 -2.20 11.80 -7.90
CA LEU A 140 -1.63 11.64 -6.57
C LEU A 140 -0.77 10.38 -6.58
N ALA A 141 0.51 10.51 -6.31
CA ALA A 141 1.42 9.39 -6.12
C ALA A 141 1.65 9.18 -4.62
N VAL A 142 1.55 7.95 -4.14
CA VAL A 142 1.69 7.65 -2.70
C VAL A 142 3.13 7.73 -2.20
N SER A 143 4.10 7.91 -3.10
CA SER A 143 5.53 8.06 -2.80
C SER A 143 6.26 8.81 -3.91
N LYS A 144 7.46 9.30 -3.62
CA LYS A 144 8.36 9.87 -4.64
C LYS A 144 8.79 8.81 -5.64
N PHE A 145 8.98 7.57 -5.18
CA PHE A 145 9.28 6.44 -6.04
C PHE A 145 8.15 6.20 -7.05
N THR A 146 6.89 6.10 -6.60
CA THR A 146 5.73 5.95 -7.49
C THR A 146 5.60 7.13 -8.45
N LYS A 147 5.88 8.37 -7.99
CA LYS A 147 5.93 9.55 -8.88
C LYS A 147 6.95 9.36 -9.99
N SER A 148 8.19 9.00 -9.65
CA SER A 148 9.26 8.80 -10.63
C SER A 148 8.94 7.69 -11.64
N GLU A 149 8.29 6.61 -11.19
CA GLU A 149 7.84 5.55 -12.09
C GLU A 149 6.77 6.03 -13.08
N ILE A 150 5.79 6.83 -12.62
CA ILE A 150 4.77 7.41 -13.51
C ILE A 150 5.42 8.31 -14.56
N GLU A 151 6.39 9.13 -14.15
CA GLU A 151 7.17 9.98 -15.05
C GLU A 151 7.93 9.15 -16.10
N ASN A 152 8.68 8.15 -15.65
CA ASN A 152 9.56 7.34 -16.50
C ASN A 152 8.78 6.38 -17.41
N VAL A 153 7.75 5.70 -16.91
CA VAL A 153 7.01 4.68 -17.67
C VAL A 153 5.99 5.30 -18.63
N PHE A 154 5.29 6.35 -18.18
CA PHE A 154 4.20 6.93 -18.96
C PHE A 154 4.51 8.30 -19.56
N GLY A 155 5.66 8.91 -19.25
CA GLY A 155 6.04 10.23 -19.73
C GLY A 155 5.04 11.31 -19.31
N ILE A 156 4.55 11.24 -18.08
CA ILE A 156 3.68 12.25 -17.48
C ILE A 156 4.57 13.31 -16.80
N PRO A 157 4.41 14.59 -17.10
CA PRO A 157 5.20 15.64 -16.45
C PRO A 157 5.03 15.65 -14.94
N GLY A 158 6.14 15.75 -14.18
CA GLY A 158 6.13 15.75 -12.72
C GLY A 158 5.31 16.88 -12.08
N SER A 159 5.13 17.99 -12.81
CA SER A 159 4.24 19.09 -12.40
C SER A 159 2.77 18.71 -12.32
N ARG A 160 2.36 17.59 -12.92
CA ARG A 160 1.00 17.03 -12.86
C ARG A 160 0.85 15.95 -11.79
N ILE A 161 1.94 15.58 -11.11
CA ILE A 161 1.96 14.50 -10.12
C ILE A 161 2.32 15.08 -8.78
N GLU A 162 1.38 15.01 -7.85
CA GLU A 162 1.56 15.40 -6.45
C GLU A 162 1.90 14.17 -5.61
N VAL A 163 2.89 14.29 -4.72
CA VAL A 163 3.20 13.22 -3.77
C VAL A 163 2.37 13.41 -2.52
N VAL A 164 1.49 12.46 -2.25
CA VAL A 164 0.64 12.43 -1.05
C VAL A 164 0.86 11.09 -0.36
N TYR A 165 1.65 11.10 0.69
CA TYR A 165 2.01 9.88 1.42
C TYR A 165 0.81 9.22 2.07
N ASN A 166 0.84 7.89 2.13
CA ASN A 166 -0.02 7.13 3.02
C ASN A 166 0.42 7.35 4.48
N ALA A 167 -0.45 6.98 5.40
CA ALA A 167 -0.15 6.95 6.82
C ALA A 167 -0.67 5.65 7.43
N ILE A 168 -0.43 5.48 8.72
CA ILE A 168 -0.87 4.30 9.47
C ILE A 168 -2.38 4.38 9.67
N ASP A 169 -3.08 3.25 9.54
CA ASP A 169 -4.50 3.17 9.91
C ASP A 169 -4.66 3.48 11.41
N GLU A 170 -5.62 4.34 11.75
CA GLU A 170 -5.84 4.80 13.12
C GLU A 170 -6.01 3.66 14.12
N ARG A 171 -6.53 2.50 13.68
CA ARG A 171 -6.69 1.31 14.50
C ARG A 171 -5.37 0.74 15.03
N PHE A 172 -4.24 1.01 14.38
CA PHE A 172 -2.91 0.67 14.92
C PHE A 172 -2.42 1.65 15.99
N LEU A 173 -3.05 2.84 16.12
CA LEU A 173 -2.62 3.86 17.06
C LEU A 173 -3.26 3.73 18.45
N HIS A 174 -4.10 2.72 18.68
CA HIS A 174 -4.82 2.49 19.94
C HIS A 174 -3.97 1.89 21.08
N GLY A 175 -2.75 2.37 21.25
CA GLY A 175 -1.85 2.01 22.36
C GLY A 175 -1.10 0.69 22.16
N HIS A 176 -0.25 0.37 23.13
CA HIS A 176 0.51 -0.87 23.16
C HIS A 176 -0.31 -2.05 23.65
N ALA A 177 0.17 -3.26 23.35
CA ALA A 177 -0.44 -4.50 23.82
C ALA A 177 -0.46 -4.57 25.36
N THR A 178 -1.64 -4.83 25.91
CA THR A 178 -1.84 -5.08 27.34
C THR A 178 -1.37 -6.49 27.72
N ASP A 179 -1.29 -6.78 29.02
CA ASP A 179 -0.98 -8.15 29.48
C ASP A 179 -2.06 -9.15 29.06
N ALA A 180 -3.34 -8.73 29.00
CA ALA A 180 -4.43 -9.55 28.48
C ALA A 180 -4.23 -9.85 26.98
N ASP A 181 -3.81 -8.87 26.18
CA ASP A 181 -3.49 -9.09 24.75
C ASP A 181 -2.35 -10.10 24.59
N ARG A 182 -1.31 -10.01 25.41
CA ARG A 182 -0.18 -10.95 25.43
C ARG A 182 -0.60 -12.36 25.85
N GLN A 183 -1.53 -12.47 26.79
CA GLN A 183 -2.11 -13.75 27.19
C GLN A 183 -2.86 -14.39 26.01
N VAL A 184 -3.66 -13.64 25.25
CA VAL A 184 -4.31 -14.13 24.03
C VAL A 184 -3.28 -14.63 23.01
N LEU A 185 -2.15 -13.91 22.86
CA LEU A 185 -1.06 -14.35 21.98
C LEU A 185 -0.49 -15.71 22.42
N ALA A 186 -0.29 -15.87 23.74
CA ALA A 186 0.28 -17.10 24.33
C ALA A 186 -0.69 -18.28 24.30
N GLU A 187 -1.99 -18.06 24.52
CA GLU A 187 -2.98 -19.14 24.65
C GLU A 187 -3.64 -19.52 23.32
N ARG A 188 -4.12 -18.52 22.57
CA ARG A 188 -4.83 -18.76 21.32
C ARG A 188 -3.89 -19.06 20.15
N TYR A 189 -2.76 -18.35 20.07
CA TYR A 189 -1.79 -18.51 19.00
C TYR A 189 -0.60 -19.39 19.40
N LEU A 190 -0.52 -19.80 20.66
CA LEU A 190 0.57 -20.66 21.21
C LEU A 190 1.94 -20.04 20.99
N ILE A 191 2.07 -18.73 21.19
CA ILE A 191 3.32 -17.98 21.03
C ILE A 191 3.88 -17.62 22.39
N LYS A 192 4.81 -18.45 22.88
CA LYS A 192 5.53 -18.30 24.16
C LYS A 192 7.04 -18.18 23.98
N TYR A 193 7.50 -17.89 22.78
CA TYR A 193 8.89 -17.85 22.37
C TYR A 193 9.19 -16.54 21.61
N PRO A 194 10.47 -16.13 21.51
CA PRO A 194 10.86 -14.99 20.69
C PRO A 194 10.60 -15.28 19.21
N PHE A 195 10.21 -14.26 18.45
CA PHE A 195 9.95 -14.42 17.03
C PHE A 195 10.32 -13.21 16.18
N LEU A 196 10.68 -13.50 14.94
CA LEU A 196 10.69 -12.54 13.83
C LEU A 196 9.30 -12.51 13.19
N LEU A 197 8.85 -11.36 12.74
CA LEU A 197 7.55 -11.18 12.14
C LEU A 197 7.65 -10.73 10.69
N TYR A 198 6.88 -11.36 9.82
CA TYR A 198 6.45 -10.84 8.54
C TYR A 198 4.93 -10.70 8.55
N ALA A 199 4.41 -9.58 8.05
CA ALA A 199 2.98 -9.37 7.85
C ALA A 199 2.73 -8.69 6.50
N GLY A 200 1.83 -9.28 5.68
CA GLY A 200 1.51 -8.77 4.36
C GLY A 200 1.01 -9.85 3.41
N SER A 201 0.64 -9.47 2.19
CA SER A 201 0.24 -10.42 1.15
C SER A 201 1.39 -11.36 0.78
N ILE A 202 1.06 -12.58 0.40
CA ILE A 202 2.03 -13.56 -0.09
C ILE A 202 2.07 -13.49 -1.61
N SER A 203 3.08 -12.81 -2.15
CA SER A 203 3.28 -12.67 -3.59
C SER A 203 4.78 -12.57 -3.91
N PRO A 204 5.20 -12.90 -5.13
CA PRO A 204 6.64 -12.93 -5.48
C PRO A 204 7.41 -11.65 -5.14
N PRO A 205 6.88 -10.43 -5.35
CA PRO A 205 7.59 -9.20 -4.97
C PRO A 205 7.83 -9.03 -3.48
N LYS A 206 7.09 -9.75 -2.61
CA LYS A 206 7.27 -9.70 -1.15
C LYS A 206 8.44 -10.54 -0.64
N ASN A 207 9.06 -11.35 -1.51
CA ASN A 207 10.36 -11.97 -1.31
C ASN A 207 10.46 -12.99 -0.14
N LEU A 208 9.34 -13.65 0.19
CA LEU A 208 9.28 -14.59 1.30
C LEU A 208 10.24 -15.76 1.18
N VAL A 209 10.57 -16.20 -0.04
CA VAL A 209 11.56 -17.25 -0.26
C VAL A 209 12.90 -16.88 0.39
N ARG A 210 13.41 -15.67 0.10
CA ARG A 210 14.68 -15.19 0.68
C ARG A 210 14.60 -14.90 2.17
N ILE A 211 13.43 -14.53 2.70
CA ILE A 211 13.22 -14.39 4.15
C ILE A 211 13.42 -15.76 4.82
N ILE A 212 12.83 -16.83 4.27
CA ILE A 212 12.94 -18.20 4.82
C ILE A 212 14.37 -18.70 4.73
N GLU A 213 15.06 -18.49 3.60
CA GLU A 213 16.46 -18.87 3.41
C GLU A 213 17.39 -18.10 4.38
N ALA A 214 17.17 -16.78 4.55
CA ALA A 214 17.91 -15.95 5.50
C ALA A 214 17.66 -16.38 6.96
N PHE A 215 16.42 -16.76 7.28
CA PHE A 215 16.08 -17.28 8.60
C PHE A 215 16.74 -18.62 8.89
N SER A 216 16.82 -19.52 7.92
CA SER A 216 17.57 -20.79 8.05
C SER A 216 19.06 -20.55 8.33
N ALA A 217 19.68 -19.66 7.55
CA ALA A 217 21.08 -19.29 7.79
C ALA A 217 21.28 -18.62 9.17
N LEU A 218 20.34 -17.78 9.59
CA LEU A 218 20.34 -17.16 10.91
C LEU A 218 20.27 -18.19 12.04
N LYS A 219 19.39 -19.19 11.93
CA LYS A 219 19.28 -20.27 12.94
C LYS A 219 20.60 -21.00 13.11
N ALA A 220 21.28 -21.33 12.02
CA ALA A 220 22.58 -22.00 12.06
C ALA A 220 23.68 -21.15 12.76
N GLU A 221 23.68 -19.81 12.57
CA GLU A 221 24.61 -18.93 13.28
C GLU A 221 24.27 -18.79 14.77
N LEU A 222 22.97 -18.66 15.10
CA LEU A 222 22.52 -18.56 16.50
C LEU A 222 22.78 -19.85 17.30
N GLU A 223 22.70 -21.03 16.66
CA GLU A 223 23.01 -22.30 17.26
C GLU A 223 24.50 -22.35 17.68
N LYS A 224 25.42 -21.89 16.84
CA LYS A 224 26.87 -21.81 17.18
C LYS A 224 27.10 -20.88 18.37
N GLU A 225 26.32 -19.83 18.51
CA GLU A 225 26.39 -18.87 19.61
C GLU A 225 25.66 -19.35 20.89
N GLY A 226 24.90 -20.44 20.83
CA GLY A 226 24.06 -20.93 21.93
C GLY A 226 22.94 -19.93 22.30
N LYS A 227 22.48 -19.08 21.37
CA LYS A 227 21.50 -18.02 21.60
C LYS A 227 20.20 -18.25 20.85
N PHE A 228 19.09 -17.84 21.44
CA PHE A 228 17.76 -17.90 20.83
C PHE A 228 17.38 -19.31 20.27
N PRO A 229 17.52 -20.41 21.03
CA PRO A 229 17.24 -21.76 20.52
C PRO A 229 15.79 -21.90 20.02
N ASP A 230 14.84 -21.23 20.69
CA ASP A 230 13.40 -21.28 20.38
C ASP A 230 12.93 -20.16 19.44
N LEU A 231 13.85 -19.43 18.77
CA LEU A 231 13.45 -18.38 17.84
C LEU A 231 12.62 -18.95 16.68
N LYS A 232 11.48 -18.32 16.42
CA LYS A 232 10.59 -18.67 15.30
C LYS A 232 10.47 -17.53 14.31
N LEU A 233 10.10 -17.86 13.08
CA LEU A 233 9.64 -16.91 12.06
C LEU A 233 8.11 -17.05 11.94
N ILE A 234 7.38 -15.97 12.21
CA ILE A 234 5.93 -15.90 12.05
C ILE A 234 5.60 -15.14 10.79
N ILE A 235 4.80 -15.74 9.93
CA ILE A 235 4.32 -15.18 8.67
C ILE A 235 2.80 -15.03 8.76
N ILE A 236 2.34 -13.77 8.69
CA ILE A 236 0.93 -13.39 8.68
C ILE A 236 0.57 -12.91 7.27
N GLY A 237 -0.51 -13.46 6.69
CA GLY A 237 -0.95 -13.13 5.34
C GLY A 237 -1.94 -14.16 4.80
N ASP A 238 -1.75 -14.57 3.54
CA ASP A 238 -2.59 -15.60 2.92
C ASP A 238 -2.30 -17.01 3.48
N GLU A 239 -3.16 -17.96 3.16
CA GLU A 239 -2.98 -19.36 3.51
C GLU A 239 -1.80 -20.00 2.75
N LEU A 240 -0.94 -20.72 3.47
CA LEU A 240 0.20 -21.45 2.87
C LEU A 240 -0.23 -22.47 1.81
N SER A 241 -1.44 -23.01 1.89
CA SER A 241 -2.00 -23.97 0.92
C SER A 241 -2.02 -23.42 -0.51
N LYS A 242 -2.13 -22.10 -0.67
CA LYS A 242 -2.12 -21.39 -1.95
C LYS A 242 -0.71 -21.17 -2.52
N HIS A 243 0.35 -21.49 -1.73
CA HIS A 243 1.74 -21.18 -2.04
C HIS A 243 2.66 -22.40 -1.91
N PRO A 244 2.53 -23.42 -2.78
CA PRO A 244 3.31 -24.65 -2.69
C PRO A 244 4.83 -24.44 -2.78
N ASP A 245 5.27 -23.35 -3.44
CA ASP A 245 6.69 -23.02 -3.55
C ASP A 245 7.28 -22.61 -2.21
N LEU A 246 6.55 -21.86 -1.39
CA LEU A 246 6.99 -21.51 -0.03
C LEU A 246 7.07 -22.74 0.87
N ARG A 247 6.10 -23.64 0.78
CA ARG A 247 6.14 -24.90 1.52
C ARG A 247 7.37 -25.71 1.16
N ARG A 248 7.70 -25.82 -0.12
CA ARG A 248 8.95 -26.49 -0.59
C ARG A 248 10.21 -25.80 -0.05
N THR A 249 10.21 -24.47 -0.04
CA THR A 249 11.34 -23.69 0.49
C THR A 249 11.54 -23.97 1.98
N VAL A 250 10.49 -23.95 2.80
CA VAL A 250 10.57 -24.25 4.25
C VAL A 250 11.17 -25.64 4.50
N ILE A 251 10.72 -26.68 3.76
CA ILE A 251 11.21 -28.04 3.90
C ILE A 251 12.67 -28.12 3.46
N ARG A 252 13.02 -27.57 2.30
CA ARG A 252 14.40 -27.60 1.76
C ARG A 252 15.38 -26.87 2.66
N SER A 253 14.93 -25.79 3.31
CA SER A 253 15.75 -25.01 4.25
C SER A 253 15.84 -25.62 5.65
N GLY A 254 15.18 -26.75 5.94
CA GLY A 254 15.25 -27.45 7.22
C GLY A 254 14.59 -26.74 8.41
N VAL A 255 13.72 -25.74 8.16
CA VAL A 255 13.11 -24.88 9.20
C VAL A 255 11.61 -25.09 9.40
N GLN A 256 11.11 -26.28 9.05
CA GLN A 256 9.68 -26.62 9.12
C GLN A 256 9.10 -26.53 10.54
N ASN A 257 9.91 -26.72 11.56
CA ASN A 257 9.50 -26.59 12.96
C ASN A 257 9.62 -25.16 13.50
N ASP A 258 10.27 -24.26 12.76
CA ASP A 258 10.60 -22.90 13.20
C ASP A 258 9.88 -21.81 12.41
N VAL A 259 9.22 -22.15 11.30
CA VAL A 259 8.41 -21.22 10.51
C VAL A 259 6.93 -21.53 10.70
N ARG A 260 6.14 -20.52 11.07
CA ARG A 260 4.71 -20.64 11.26
C ARG A 260 3.95 -19.67 10.38
N PHE A 261 2.99 -20.20 9.62
CA PHE A 261 2.04 -19.41 8.82
C PHE A 261 0.71 -19.35 9.59
N LEU A 262 0.25 -18.14 9.91
CA LEU A 262 -0.96 -17.95 10.72
C LEU A 262 -2.19 -17.56 9.89
N GLY A 263 -2.03 -17.39 8.56
CA GLY A 263 -3.12 -16.90 7.72
C GLY A 263 -3.50 -15.45 8.04
N PHE A 264 -4.75 -15.08 7.80
CA PHE A 264 -5.28 -13.75 8.09
C PHE A 264 -5.46 -13.55 9.61
N ILE A 265 -4.96 -12.43 10.09
CA ILE A 265 -5.11 -11.99 11.49
C ILE A 265 -5.84 -10.63 11.48
N PRO A 266 -6.90 -10.45 12.31
CA PRO A 266 -7.56 -9.15 12.48
C PRO A 266 -6.59 -8.06 12.96
N ILE A 267 -6.85 -6.82 12.54
CA ILE A 267 -5.93 -5.70 12.80
C ILE A 267 -5.70 -5.46 14.30
N GLU A 268 -6.72 -5.71 15.12
CA GLU A 268 -6.67 -5.58 16.58
C GLU A 268 -5.65 -6.55 17.20
N MET A 269 -5.50 -7.73 16.61
CA MET A 269 -4.47 -8.70 17.01
C MET A 269 -3.14 -8.47 16.30
N LEU A 270 -3.16 -8.03 15.06
CA LEU A 270 -1.92 -7.77 14.31
C LEU A 270 -1.03 -6.75 15.02
N ARG A 271 -1.62 -5.72 15.64
CA ARG A 271 -0.89 -4.76 16.46
C ARG A 271 -0.14 -5.43 17.64
N VAL A 272 -0.75 -6.45 18.25
CA VAL A 272 -0.12 -7.22 19.34
C VAL A 272 1.08 -8.02 18.84
N PHE A 273 0.99 -8.58 17.62
CA PHE A 273 2.13 -9.24 16.98
C PHE A 273 3.27 -8.26 16.71
N TYR A 274 2.97 -7.04 16.24
CA TYR A 274 4.00 -6.01 16.08
C TYR A 274 4.67 -5.68 17.41
N ASP A 275 3.92 -5.41 18.47
CA ASP A 275 4.47 -5.09 19.81
C ASP A 275 5.34 -6.21 20.40
N ALA A 276 4.99 -7.47 20.12
CA ALA A 276 5.67 -8.64 20.70
C ALA A 276 6.88 -9.12 19.87
N ALA A 277 6.95 -8.76 18.60
CA ALA A 277 8.01 -9.21 17.71
C ALA A 277 9.39 -8.63 18.10
N LYS A 278 10.43 -9.44 17.99
CA LYS A 278 11.82 -8.98 18.18
C LYS A 278 12.27 -8.07 17.03
N ILE A 279 11.91 -8.46 15.80
CA ILE A 279 12.24 -7.72 14.57
C ILE A 279 11.11 -7.98 13.56
N PHE A 280 10.73 -6.95 12.85
CA PHE A 280 9.88 -7.04 11.66
C PHE A 280 10.76 -7.13 10.42
N VAL A 281 10.58 -8.16 9.59
CA VAL A 281 11.41 -8.44 8.41
C VAL A 281 10.57 -8.31 7.14
N PHE A 282 10.95 -7.34 6.28
CA PHE A 282 10.16 -7.01 5.09
C PHE A 282 11.07 -6.61 3.90
N PRO A 283 11.96 -7.49 3.41
CA PRO A 283 12.87 -7.19 2.30
C PRO A 283 12.16 -7.34 0.94
N SER A 284 11.09 -6.60 0.75
CA SER A 284 10.30 -6.60 -0.48
C SER A 284 11.13 -6.10 -1.67
N LEU A 285 10.96 -6.71 -2.84
CA LEU A 285 11.63 -6.32 -4.08
C LEU A 285 10.98 -5.05 -4.68
N TYR A 286 9.70 -4.84 -4.41
CA TYR A 286 8.96 -3.73 -4.95
C TYR A 286 7.78 -3.35 -4.05
N GLU A 287 7.66 -2.05 -3.73
CA GLU A 287 6.56 -1.44 -3.00
C GLU A 287 6.24 -0.05 -3.56
N GLY A 288 4.96 0.26 -3.65
CA GLY A 288 4.55 1.62 -3.98
C GLY A 288 4.64 2.57 -2.78
N PHE A 289 4.52 2.04 -1.53
CA PHE A 289 4.71 2.79 -0.29
C PHE A 289 5.42 1.97 0.79
N GLY A 290 4.77 0.95 1.37
CA GLY A 290 5.33 0.16 2.46
C GLY A 290 4.61 0.41 3.79
N LEU A 291 3.29 0.23 3.83
CA LEU A 291 2.50 0.34 5.06
C LEU A 291 2.97 -0.62 6.16
N PRO A 292 3.24 -1.93 5.91
CA PRO A 292 3.61 -2.86 6.97
C PRO A 292 4.89 -2.48 7.74
N PRO A 293 6.00 -2.04 7.12
CA PRO A 293 7.13 -1.48 7.85
C PRO A 293 6.76 -0.27 8.72
N LEU A 294 5.92 0.62 8.21
CA LEU A 294 5.49 1.80 8.94
C LEU A 294 4.59 1.44 10.15
N GLU A 295 3.72 0.45 9.98
CA GLU A 295 2.90 -0.12 11.06
C GLU A 295 3.78 -0.73 12.15
N ALA A 296 4.79 -1.53 11.79
CA ALA A 296 5.76 -2.08 12.74
C ALA A 296 6.51 -0.96 13.52
N MET A 297 6.89 0.11 12.81
CA MET A 297 7.55 1.28 13.42
C MET A 297 6.64 2.00 14.42
N ALA A 298 5.34 2.10 14.17
CA ALA A 298 4.38 2.70 15.08
C ALA A 298 4.28 1.96 16.41
N HIS A 299 4.60 0.68 16.40
CA HIS A 299 4.70 -0.17 17.59
C HIS A 299 6.12 -0.25 18.18
N GLY A 300 7.06 0.51 17.61
CA GLY A 300 8.45 0.51 18.03
C GLY A 300 9.19 -0.79 17.75
N THR A 301 8.69 -1.61 16.84
CA THR A 301 9.34 -2.85 16.43
C THR A 301 10.52 -2.54 15.52
N PRO A 302 11.75 -3.01 15.80
CA PRO A 302 12.88 -2.86 14.91
C PRO A 302 12.58 -3.45 13.53
N VAL A 303 12.94 -2.75 12.46
CA VAL A 303 12.62 -3.12 11.08
C VAL A 303 13.88 -3.42 10.28
N VAL A 304 13.86 -4.54 9.56
CA VAL A 304 14.78 -4.87 8.46
C VAL A 304 13.99 -4.84 7.16
N THR A 305 14.38 -3.96 6.22
CA THR A 305 13.67 -3.80 4.95
C THR A 305 14.62 -3.49 3.80
N SER A 306 14.10 -3.31 2.57
CA SER A 306 14.92 -3.17 1.36
C SER A 306 15.49 -1.79 1.14
N THR A 307 16.62 -1.75 0.42
CA THR A 307 17.18 -0.55 -0.22
C THR A 307 16.43 -0.12 -1.48
N THR A 308 15.39 -0.85 -1.90
CA THR A 308 14.70 -0.66 -3.19
C THR A 308 13.33 0.00 -3.03
N SER A 309 12.82 0.55 -4.14
CA SER A 309 11.49 1.13 -4.28
C SER A 309 11.22 2.29 -3.29
N SER A 310 10.02 2.40 -2.75
CA SER A 310 9.63 3.44 -1.79
C SER A 310 10.12 3.20 -0.36
N LEU A 311 10.64 2.00 -0.05
CA LEU A 311 10.97 1.62 1.32
C LEU A 311 12.00 2.54 1.99
N PRO A 312 13.12 2.93 1.33
CA PRO A 312 14.07 3.85 1.94
C PRO A 312 13.48 5.21 2.32
N GLU A 313 12.59 5.78 1.49
CA GLU A 313 11.95 7.07 1.80
C GLU A 313 10.94 6.98 2.95
N VAL A 314 10.27 5.82 3.09
CA VAL A 314 9.29 5.60 4.16
C VAL A 314 9.96 5.36 5.50
N VAL A 315 10.98 4.51 5.54
CA VAL A 315 11.62 4.13 6.81
C VAL A 315 12.71 5.11 7.25
N GLY A 316 13.27 5.90 6.34
CA GLY A 316 14.34 6.84 6.64
C GLY A 316 15.54 6.14 7.28
N ASN A 317 16.02 6.69 8.41
CA ASN A 317 17.13 6.14 9.21
C ASN A 317 16.65 5.28 10.40
N ALA A 318 15.39 4.88 10.41
CA ALA A 318 14.76 4.13 11.52
C ALA A 318 14.68 2.62 11.27
N ALA A 319 15.29 2.11 10.20
CA ALA A 319 15.37 0.70 9.87
C ALA A 319 16.77 0.31 9.40
N VAL A 320 17.07 -0.99 9.40
CA VAL A 320 18.22 -1.53 8.67
C VAL A 320 17.79 -1.80 7.24
N LEU A 321 18.46 -1.13 6.30
CA LEU A 321 18.25 -1.32 4.87
C LEU A 321 19.21 -2.38 4.33
N VAL A 322 18.66 -3.34 3.58
CA VAL A 322 19.41 -4.47 3.00
C VAL A 322 19.12 -4.59 1.50
N ASN A 323 20.08 -5.15 0.76
CA ASN A 323 19.79 -5.62 -0.59
C ASN A 323 18.84 -6.81 -0.52
N PRO A 324 17.60 -6.70 -1.04
CA PRO A 324 16.59 -7.77 -0.92
C PRO A 324 16.95 -9.04 -1.69
N GLU A 325 17.91 -8.98 -2.61
CA GLU A 325 18.37 -10.14 -3.37
C GLU A 325 19.51 -10.90 -2.67
N ASN A 326 20.08 -10.33 -1.60
CA ASN A 326 21.20 -10.91 -0.86
C ASN A 326 20.74 -11.55 0.47
N VAL A 327 20.56 -12.86 0.46
CA VAL A 327 20.13 -13.67 1.63
C VAL A 327 21.06 -13.47 2.83
N PHE A 328 22.38 -13.39 2.60
CA PHE A 328 23.36 -13.22 3.68
C PHE A 328 23.33 -11.83 4.29
N GLU A 329 23.02 -10.79 3.51
CA GLU A 329 22.87 -9.43 4.02
C GLU A 329 21.63 -9.32 4.91
N ILE A 330 20.51 -9.94 4.49
CA ILE A 330 19.28 -10.05 5.29
C ILE A 330 19.62 -10.77 6.61
N MET A 331 20.27 -11.94 6.52
CA MET A 331 20.67 -12.74 7.69
C MET A 331 21.54 -11.94 8.66
N ARG A 332 22.58 -11.25 8.18
CA ARG A 332 23.51 -10.46 9.03
C ARG A 332 22.78 -9.30 9.73
N ALA A 333 21.87 -8.62 9.04
CA ALA A 333 21.05 -7.56 9.62
C ALA A 333 20.18 -8.09 10.77
N LEU A 334 19.55 -9.25 10.58
CA LEU A 334 18.75 -9.91 11.61
C LEU A 334 19.60 -10.35 12.79
N LEU A 335 20.77 -10.99 12.53
CA LEU A 335 21.71 -11.44 13.55
C LEU A 335 22.21 -10.27 14.40
N HIS A 336 22.66 -9.19 13.75
CA HIS A 336 23.13 -7.98 14.44
C HIS A 336 22.06 -7.42 15.37
N LEU A 337 20.84 -7.22 14.86
CA LEU A 337 19.74 -6.71 15.68
C LEU A 337 19.33 -7.67 16.81
N LEU A 338 19.42 -8.99 16.64
CA LEU A 338 19.09 -9.94 17.70
C LEU A 338 20.13 -9.92 18.82
N LEU A 339 21.40 -9.78 18.48
CA LEU A 339 22.49 -9.87 19.45
C LEU A 339 22.76 -8.54 20.17
N ASP A 340 22.42 -7.39 19.56
CA ASP A 340 22.72 -6.06 20.09
C ASP A 340 21.44 -5.39 20.63
N GLN A 341 21.20 -5.55 21.95
CA GLN A 341 20.06 -4.95 22.63
C GLN A 341 20.09 -3.40 22.61
N PRO A 342 21.22 -2.74 22.92
CA PRO A 342 21.33 -1.28 22.82
C PRO A 342 20.93 -0.71 21.45
N VAL A 343 21.37 -1.35 20.36
CA VAL A 343 21.00 -0.96 19.00
C VAL A 343 19.50 -1.07 18.78
N ARG A 344 18.89 -2.20 19.23
CA ARG A 344 17.41 -2.35 19.15
C ARG A 344 16.67 -1.26 19.92
N ASP A 345 17.09 -0.93 21.13
CA ASP A 345 16.43 0.07 21.97
C ASP A 345 16.55 1.47 21.36
N GLN A 346 17.68 1.79 20.74
CA GLN A 346 17.84 3.02 19.98
C GLN A 346 16.95 3.05 18.73
N MET A 347 16.91 1.94 18.00
CA MET A 347 16.06 1.81 16.80
C MET A 347 14.59 1.96 17.15
N LYS A 348 14.12 1.37 18.25
CA LYS A 348 12.76 1.52 18.75
C LYS A 348 12.35 2.99 18.87
N LYS A 349 13.20 3.83 19.46
CA LYS A 349 12.94 5.28 19.58
C LYS A 349 12.83 5.94 18.20
N ARG A 350 13.76 5.62 17.29
CA ARG A 350 13.73 6.15 15.91
C ARG A 350 12.49 5.71 15.14
N CYS A 351 12.00 4.47 15.36
CA CYS A 351 10.78 3.95 14.75
C CYS A 351 9.57 4.81 15.10
N TYR A 352 9.37 5.14 16.37
CA TYR A 352 8.27 6.01 16.80
C TYR A 352 8.35 7.40 16.17
N GLU A 353 9.55 8.01 16.15
CA GLU A 353 9.72 9.33 15.56
C GLU A 353 9.51 9.32 14.03
N GLN A 354 9.90 8.26 13.36
CA GLN A 354 9.67 8.13 11.91
C GLN A 354 8.19 7.94 11.61
N ALA A 355 7.49 7.08 12.36
CA ALA A 355 6.07 6.81 12.17
C ALA A 355 5.20 8.07 12.31
N LYS A 356 5.52 8.96 13.26
CA LYS A 356 4.83 10.24 13.49
C LYS A 356 4.88 11.22 12.31
N LYS A 357 5.83 11.06 11.39
CA LYS A 357 5.96 11.95 10.21
C LYS A 357 4.85 11.72 9.18
N PHE A 358 4.14 10.62 9.26
CA PHE A 358 3.08 10.25 8.35
C PHE A 358 1.70 10.40 9.02
N SER A 359 0.86 11.24 8.45
CA SER A 359 -0.46 11.56 9.01
C SER A 359 -1.48 11.68 7.91
N TRP A 360 -2.63 11.02 8.08
CA TRP A 360 -3.76 11.14 7.17
C TRP A 360 -4.31 12.57 7.12
N ASP A 361 -4.23 13.32 8.21
CA ASP A 361 -4.68 14.72 8.24
C ASP A 361 -3.78 15.61 7.37
N VAL A 362 -2.47 15.39 7.37
CA VAL A 362 -1.53 16.09 6.46
C VAL A 362 -1.85 15.73 5.01
N SER A 363 -2.03 14.44 4.73
CA SER A 363 -2.38 13.95 3.40
C SER A 363 -3.72 14.50 2.91
N ALA A 364 -4.75 14.52 3.78
CA ALA A 364 -6.06 15.05 3.43
C ALA A 364 -6.05 16.56 3.16
N ARG A 365 -5.28 17.37 3.93
CA ARG A 365 -5.11 18.80 3.63
C ARG A 365 -4.51 18.99 2.24
N ARG A 366 -3.48 18.22 1.90
CA ARG A 366 -2.88 18.32 0.56
C ARG A 366 -3.86 17.88 -0.54
N ILE A 367 -4.66 16.84 -0.29
CA ILE A 367 -5.73 16.40 -1.20
C ILE A 367 -6.76 17.53 -1.41
N LEU A 368 -7.17 18.23 -0.35
CA LEU A 368 -8.11 19.37 -0.45
C LEU A 368 -7.55 20.51 -1.30
N GLU A 369 -6.28 20.84 -1.16
CA GLU A 369 -5.61 21.83 -2.01
C GLU A 369 -5.66 21.41 -3.49
N VAL A 370 -5.33 20.14 -3.78
CA VAL A 370 -5.40 19.57 -5.14
C VAL A 370 -6.83 19.61 -5.68
N TYR A 371 -7.83 19.32 -4.85
CA TYR A 371 -9.24 19.42 -5.27
C TYR A 371 -9.60 20.84 -5.68
N ALA A 372 -9.20 21.84 -4.87
CA ALA A 372 -9.45 23.23 -5.17
C ALA A 372 -8.76 23.66 -6.49
N GLU A 373 -7.50 23.27 -6.70
CA GLU A 373 -6.76 23.53 -7.94
C GLU A 373 -7.47 22.93 -9.17
N VAL A 374 -7.90 21.66 -9.07
CA VAL A 374 -8.54 20.95 -10.19
C VAL A 374 -9.94 21.49 -10.50
N ALA A 375 -10.71 21.86 -9.47
CA ALA A 375 -12.04 22.41 -9.65
C ALA A 375 -12.02 23.85 -10.23
N ALA A 376 -11.00 24.64 -9.89
CA ALA A 376 -10.80 26.00 -10.40
C ALA A 376 -10.25 26.05 -11.84
N ALA A 377 -9.65 24.94 -12.31
CA ALA A 377 -9.07 24.90 -13.65
C ALA A 377 -10.16 25.08 -14.74
N PRO A 378 -9.91 25.87 -15.80
CA PRO A 378 -10.86 26.04 -16.90
C PRO A 378 -11.26 24.68 -17.48
N ARG A 379 -12.56 24.41 -17.60
CA ARG A 379 -13.09 23.19 -18.23
C ARG A 379 -12.78 23.24 -19.73
N THR A 380 -11.58 22.84 -20.12
CA THR A 380 -11.25 22.64 -21.54
C THR A 380 -12.01 21.40 -22.01
N PRO A 381 -12.93 21.50 -22.98
CA PRO A 381 -13.53 20.31 -23.58
C PRO A 381 -12.39 19.49 -24.17
N ALA A 382 -12.36 18.19 -23.86
CA ALA A 382 -11.38 17.27 -24.40
C ALA A 382 -11.54 17.18 -25.92
N ARG A 383 -11.02 18.15 -26.65
CA ARG A 383 -10.76 18.06 -28.09
C ARG A 383 -9.62 17.05 -28.24
N LEU A 384 -9.95 15.93 -28.87
CA LEU A 384 -8.99 15.07 -29.53
C LEU A 384 -8.07 15.97 -30.38
N GLN A 385 -6.83 16.16 -29.95
CA GLN A 385 -5.79 16.58 -30.89
C GLN A 385 -5.60 15.40 -31.83
N ALA A 386 -6.35 15.44 -32.94
CA ALA A 386 -6.06 14.66 -34.12
C ALA A 386 -4.65 15.08 -34.58
N GLY A 387 -3.81 14.07 -34.82
CA GLY A 387 -2.43 14.29 -35.21
C GLY A 387 -2.31 15.23 -36.40
N GLU A 388 -1.56 16.29 -36.24
CA GLU A 388 -0.96 16.99 -37.33
C GLU A 388 0.09 16.10 -37.96
N THR A 389 -0.36 15.37 -38.98
CA THR A 389 0.54 14.72 -39.94
C THR A 389 1.15 15.83 -40.78
N THR A 390 2.34 16.25 -40.42
CA THR A 390 3.16 17.09 -41.29
C THR A 390 3.44 16.32 -42.58
N ARG A 391 2.66 16.59 -43.62
CA ARG A 391 3.06 16.28 -45.01
C ARG A 391 4.26 17.18 -45.33
N ARG A 392 5.45 16.62 -45.37
CA ARG A 392 6.55 17.19 -46.17
C ARG A 392 6.15 17.05 -47.62
N VAL A 393 5.93 18.14 -48.27
CA VAL A 393 5.90 18.27 -49.72
C VAL A 393 7.37 18.36 -50.13
N GLU A 394 7.86 17.36 -50.84
CA GLU A 394 9.10 17.46 -51.63
C GLU A 394 8.78 18.23 -52.89
N THR A 395 9.52 19.28 -53.13
CA THR A 395 9.82 19.86 -54.46
C THR A 395 11.32 19.91 -54.62
#